data_fd9c0553d061a11341073d66e7e65a59
#
_entry.id   fd9c0553d061a11341073d66e7e65a59
#
_cell.length_a   1.000
_cell.length_b   1.000
_cell.length_c   1.000
_cell.angle_alpha   90.00
_cell.angle_beta   90.00
_cell.angle_gamma   90.00
#
_symmetry.space_group_name_H-M   'P 1'
#
loop_
_entity.id
_entity.type
_entity.pdbx_description
1 polymer ?
#
loop_
_entity_poly.entity_id
_entity_poly.type
_entity_poly.pdbx_seq_one_letter_code
_entity_poly.pdbx_strand_id
1 'polypeptide(L)'
;MLLCVEEKKKFPGGFVMTETSDLVIAAAADSVPNIALNDGNAIPQIGLGLLRIDDDAVAPVVESALASGYRHIDGAAGYNNEGGIGRALTATGYNTGERRASLWVTTKLRDSEQGYDSALKAFDRQAGLLQVDYVDMYMLHWPTPFDWRSGETWKAFVKLRDEGRVKTLGVCNFLPEHLERLHDETGEWPAVDQIELHPTWQQREVVAFCKEHGIAVEAYSPMARGADLKAGDGTIERIAATHQVTPAQVILRWHIENGTIIIPKSVHAERQRENLDLFGFALTLEEHAAIDALDGPTRAGHDPMTFSYA
;
A
#
# COMPACT_ATOMS: atom_id res chain seq x y z
N MET A 1 14.73 29.52 -39.97
CA MET A 1 14.81 30.80 -39.23
C MET A 1 13.39 31.34 -39.11
N LEU A 2 12.65 30.90 -38.10
CA LEU A 2 11.33 31.45 -37.75
C LEU A 2 11.38 31.75 -36.25
N LEU A 3 11.28 33.01 -35.94
CA LEU A 3 11.17 33.56 -34.59
C LEU A 3 9.77 33.26 -34.04
N CYS A 4 9.67 32.60 -32.89
CA CYS A 4 8.46 32.59 -32.07
C CYS A 4 8.50 33.81 -31.15
N VAL A 5 7.51 34.68 -31.29
CA VAL A 5 7.29 35.86 -30.48
C VAL A 5 6.45 35.43 -29.26
N GLU A 6 6.98 35.59 -28.05
CA GLU A 6 6.22 35.47 -26.80
C GLU A 6 5.33 36.71 -26.59
N GLU A 7 4.01 36.53 -26.61
CA GLU A 7 3.07 37.55 -26.12
C GLU A 7 2.88 37.39 -24.59
N LYS A 8 3.46 38.36 -23.85
CA LYS A 8 3.16 38.54 -22.43
C LYS A 8 1.86 39.32 -22.27
N LYS A 9 0.77 38.66 -21.85
CA LYS A 9 -0.44 39.34 -21.35
C LYS A 9 -0.24 39.77 -19.89
N LYS A 10 -0.16 41.07 -19.64
CA LYS A 10 -0.26 41.69 -18.32
C LYS A 10 -1.71 41.79 -17.92
N PHE A 11 -2.09 41.28 -16.74
CA PHE A 11 -3.31 41.60 -16.03
C PHE A 11 -3.01 42.45 -14.78
N PRO A 12 -3.82 43.45 -14.46
CA PRO A 12 -3.60 44.31 -13.30
C PRO A 12 -4.25 43.71 -12.03
N GLY A 13 -3.46 43.56 -10.99
CA GLY A 13 -3.84 43.58 -9.59
C GLY A 13 -4.81 42.49 -9.12
N GLY A 14 -4.31 41.43 -8.50
CA GLY A 14 -5.11 40.47 -7.75
C GLY A 14 -4.24 39.25 -7.42
N PHE A 15 -4.17 38.90 -6.18
CA PHE A 15 -3.52 37.73 -5.60
C PHE A 15 -3.63 36.50 -6.51
N VAL A 16 -2.51 36.04 -7.06
CA VAL A 16 -2.43 34.75 -7.73
C VAL A 16 -2.03 33.72 -6.66
N MET A 17 -3.00 33.03 -6.14
CA MET A 17 -2.79 31.78 -5.42
C MET A 17 -3.07 30.60 -6.39
N THR A 18 -2.04 29.83 -6.71
CA THR A 18 -2.03 28.37 -6.69
C THR A 18 -2.55 27.54 -7.87
N GLU A 19 -2.44 27.96 -9.11
CA GLU A 19 -2.60 26.98 -10.21
C GLU A 19 -1.35 26.09 -10.40
N THR A 20 -0.18 26.50 -9.94
CA THR A 20 1.05 25.73 -10.08
C THR A 20 1.18 24.58 -9.09
N SER A 21 0.61 24.69 -7.89
CA SER A 21 0.65 23.61 -6.89
C SER A 21 -0.29 22.46 -7.26
N ASP A 22 -1.48 22.75 -7.77
CA ASP A 22 -2.45 21.73 -8.17
C ASP A 22 -2.01 20.97 -9.43
N LEU A 23 -1.35 21.64 -10.38
CA LEU A 23 -0.77 21.03 -11.57
C LEU A 23 0.43 20.12 -11.25
N VAL A 24 1.27 20.50 -10.28
CA VAL A 24 2.40 19.66 -9.84
C VAL A 24 1.92 18.44 -9.06
N ILE A 25 0.86 18.60 -8.25
CA ILE A 25 0.25 17.50 -7.49
C ILE A 25 -0.44 16.50 -8.43
N ALA A 26 -1.17 16.96 -9.44
CA ALA A 26 -1.78 16.11 -10.46
C ALA A 26 -0.71 15.33 -11.25
N ALA A 27 0.37 15.99 -11.67
CA ALA A 27 1.46 15.36 -12.40
C ALA A 27 2.22 14.29 -11.58
N ALA A 28 2.33 14.46 -10.25
CA ALA A 28 2.92 13.45 -9.37
C ALA A 28 2.01 12.21 -9.20
N ALA A 29 0.69 12.40 -9.11
CA ALA A 29 -0.28 11.32 -9.02
C ALA A 29 -0.36 10.50 -10.33
N ASP A 30 -0.27 11.15 -11.48
CA ASP A 30 -0.24 10.52 -12.79
C ASP A 30 1.08 9.75 -13.07
N SER A 31 2.11 9.94 -12.25
CA SER A 31 3.42 9.28 -12.40
C SER A 31 3.52 7.94 -11.66
N VAL A 32 2.67 7.68 -10.65
CA VAL A 32 2.68 6.39 -9.92
C VAL A 32 2.06 5.31 -10.81
N PRO A 33 2.82 4.27 -11.20
CA PRO A 33 2.28 3.20 -12.02
C PRO A 33 1.28 2.34 -11.24
N ASN A 34 0.40 1.66 -11.98
CA ASN A 34 -0.46 0.63 -11.42
C ASN A 34 0.12 -0.77 -11.70
N ILE A 35 -0.04 -1.67 -10.75
CA ILE A 35 0.25 -3.10 -10.90
C ILE A 35 -1.05 -3.80 -11.30
N ALA A 36 -1.02 -4.53 -12.42
CA ALA A 36 -2.13 -5.37 -12.84
C ALA A 36 -2.23 -6.60 -11.92
N LEU A 37 -3.45 -6.92 -11.48
CA LEU A 37 -3.74 -8.05 -10.61
C LEU A 37 -4.34 -9.22 -11.40
N ASN A 38 -4.27 -10.43 -10.83
CA ASN A 38 -4.79 -11.66 -11.46
C ASN A 38 -6.33 -11.66 -11.59
N ASP A 39 -7.04 -10.81 -10.87
CA ASP A 39 -8.50 -10.63 -10.93
C ASP A 39 -8.96 -9.59 -11.97
N GLY A 40 -8.02 -9.01 -12.73
CA GLY A 40 -8.28 -8.01 -13.77
C GLY A 40 -8.34 -6.57 -13.27
N ASN A 41 -8.23 -6.33 -11.98
CA ASN A 41 -8.10 -4.99 -11.42
C ASN A 41 -6.63 -4.48 -11.52
N ALA A 42 -6.42 -3.20 -11.17
CA ALA A 42 -5.09 -2.60 -11.11
C ALA A 42 -4.96 -1.71 -9.88
N ILE A 43 -3.90 -1.91 -9.09
CA ILE A 43 -3.65 -1.22 -7.83
C ILE A 43 -2.50 -0.22 -7.99
N PRO A 44 -2.60 1.03 -7.45
CA PRO A 44 -1.46 1.95 -7.44
C PRO A 44 -0.28 1.35 -6.68
N GLN A 45 0.90 1.37 -7.30
CA GLN A 45 2.11 0.73 -6.76
C GLN A 45 2.62 1.36 -5.46
N ILE A 46 2.19 2.60 -5.14
CA ILE A 46 2.52 3.29 -3.89
C ILE A 46 1.24 3.63 -3.14
N GLY A 47 1.12 3.11 -1.92
CA GLY A 47 0.04 3.41 -0.99
C GLY A 47 0.55 4.05 0.31
N LEU A 48 -0.37 4.53 1.14
CA LEU A 48 -0.11 5.04 2.48
C LEU A 48 -0.50 4.01 3.54
N GLY A 49 0.46 3.50 4.30
CA GLY A 49 0.21 2.66 5.47
C GLY A 49 -0.22 3.48 6.68
N LEU A 50 -1.22 3.01 7.44
CA LEU A 50 -1.84 3.74 8.56
C LEU A 50 -1.72 3.05 9.92
N LEU A 51 -0.90 1.98 10.03
CA LEU A 51 -0.67 1.28 11.30
C LEU A 51 -0.10 2.22 12.36
N ARG A 52 -0.59 2.11 13.61
CA ARG A 52 -0.13 2.89 14.78
C ARG A 52 -0.30 4.41 14.59
N ILE A 53 -1.42 4.81 14.06
CA ILE A 53 -1.91 6.20 14.10
C ILE A 53 -3.27 6.14 14.78
N ASP A 54 -3.46 6.89 15.83
CA ASP A 54 -4.70 6.90 16.60
C ASP A 54 -5.88 7.44 15.76
N ASP A 55 -7.10 7.01 16.05
CA ASP A 55 -8.31 7.39 15.29
C ASP A 55 -8.51 8.90 15.20
N ASP A 56 -8.21 9.63 16.29
CA ASP A 56 -8.32 11.08 16.31
C ASP A 56 -7.22 11.81 15.52
N ALA A 57 -6.09 11.12 15.28
CA ALA A 57 -4.92 11.67 14.60
C ALA A 57 -4.83 11.28 13.11
N VAL A 58 -5.56 10.25 12.65
CA VAL A 58 -5.38 9.70 11.30
C VAL A 58 -6.01 10.58 10.21
N ALA A 59 -7.09 11.30 10.50
CA ALA A 59 -7.78 12.10 9.49
C ALA A 59 -6.86 13.12 8.81
N PRO A 60 -6.16 14.02 9.51
CA PRO A 60 -5.25 14.99 8.86
C PRO A 60 -4.09 14.31 8.13
N VAL A 61 -3.68 13.12 8.52
CA VAL A 61 -2.62 12.35 7.82
C VAL A 61 -3.13 11.87 6.45
N VAL A 62 -4.36 11.33 6.39
CA VAL A 62 -5.00 10.91 5.13
C VAL A 62 -5.28 12.10 4.23
N GLU A 63 -5.81 13.19 4.76
CA GLU A 63 -6.07 14.44 4.01
C GLU A 63 -4.79 14.97 3.36
N SER A 64 -3.70 15.04 4.13
CA SER A 64 -2.38 15.44 3.64
C SER A 64 -1.85 14.52 2.54
N ALA A 65 -2.03 13.21 2.68
CA ALA A 65 -1.59 12.24 1.68
C ALA A 65 -2.39 12.37 0.37
N LEU A 66 -3.71 12.49 0.46
CA LEU A 66 -4.57 12.71 -0.70
C LEU A 66 -4.21 14.02 -1.43
N ALA A 67 -3.93 15.09 -0.68
CA ALA A 67 -3.45 16.35 -1.21
C ALA A 67 -2.05 16.24 -1.84
N SER A 68 -1.21 15.35 -1.35
CA SER A 68 0.12 15.07 -1.91
C SER A 68 0.09 14.15 -3.14
N GLY A 69 -1.06 13.59 -3.52
CA GLY A 69 -1.21 12.75 -4.71
C GLY A 69 -1.33 11.24 -4.44
N TYR A 70 -1.38 10.78 -3.18
CA TYR A 70 -1.69 9.37 -2.90
C TYR A 70 -3.07 8.98 -3.42
N ARG A 71 -3.14 7.81 -4.06
CA ARG A 71 -4.39 7.22 -4.54
C ARG A 71 -4.58 5.78 -4.06
N HIS A 72 -3.84 5.38 -3.02
CA HIS A 72 -3.98 4.10 -2.34
C HIS A 72 -3.79 4.32 -0.84
N ILE A 73 -4.80 3.91 -0.05
CA ILE A 73 -4.83 4.01 1.42
C ILE A 73 -4.97 2.61 2.00
N ASP A 74 -4.05 2.21 2.89
CA ASP A 74 -4.03 0.90 3.55
C ASP A 74 -4.39 1.01 5.03
N GLY A 75 -5.60 0.55 5.37
CA GLY A 75 -6.13 0.43 6.72
C GLY A 75 -6.28 -1.01 7.17
N ALA A 76 -6.80 -1.22 8.37
CA ALA A 76 -7.24 -2.50 8.91
C ALA A 76 -8.14 -2.31 10.14
N ALA A 77 -9.08 -3.24 10.39
CA ALA A 77 -9.86 -3.25 11.62
C ALA A 77 -8.97 -3.29 12.87
N GLY A 78 -7.86 -4.03 12.80
CA GLY A 78 -6.89 -4.15 13.88
C GLY A 78 -6.17 -2.85 14.26
N TYR A 79 -6.19 -1.84 13.38
CA TYR A 79 -5.55 -0.54 13.68
C TYR A 79 -6.44 0.38 14.52
N ASN A 80 -7.74 0.08 14.62
CA ASN A 80 -8.74 0.85 15.37
C ASN A 80 -8.82 2.34 14.96
N ASN A 81 -8.61 2.63 13.67
CA ASN A 81 -8.60 4.01 13.15
C ASN A 81 -9.43 4.19 11.87
N GLU A 82 -10.25 3.21 11.50
CA GLU A 82 -11.12 3.27 10.32
C GLU A 82 -12.13 4.42 10.39
N GLY A 83 -12.61 4.79 11.58
CA GLY A 83 -13.49 5.93 11.79
C GLY A 83 -12.84 7.26 11.40
N GLY A 84 -11.58 7.44 11.76
CA GLY A 84 -10.79 8.61 11.36
C GLY A 84 -10.49 8.64 9.86
N ILE A 85 -10.22 7.49 9.24
CA ILE A 85 -10.07 7.38 7.79
C ILE A 85 -11.39 7.80 7.11
N GLY A 86 -12.53 7.29 7.54
CA GLY A 86 -13.84 7.65 6.99
C GLY A 86 -14.14 9.14 7.10
N ARG A 87 -13.80 9.78 8.23
CA ARG A 87 -13.91 11.24 8.36
C ARG A 87 -13.09 12.00 7.33
N ALA A 88 -11.84 11.57 7.09
CA ALA A 88 -10.97 12.17 6.08
C ALA A 88 -11.51 11.99 4.66
N LEU A 89 -11.96 10.76 4.32
CA LEU A 89 -12.55 10.48 3.01
C LEU A 89 -13.80 11.35 2.75
N THR A 90 -14.66 11.51 3.77
CA THR A 90 -15.84 12.37 3.67
C THR A 90 -15.46 13.83 3.53
N ALA A 91 -14.55 14.35 4.36
CA ALA A 91 -14.12 15.75 4.33
C ALA A 91 -13.47 16.13 3.00
N THR A 92 -12.77 15.21 2.35
CA THR A 92 -12.10 15.42 1.06
C THR A 92 -12.95 15.02 -0.15
N GLY A 93 -14.15 14.44 0.06
CA GLY A 93 -15.05 13.98 -0.99
C GLY A 93 -14.58 12.70 -1.69
N TYR A 94 -13.68 11.93 -1.08
CA TYR A 94 -13.22 10.63 -1.59
C TYR A 94 -14.05 9.45 -1.09
N ASN A 95 -15.19 9.68 -0.44
CA ASN A 95 -16.10 8.62 -0.01
C ASN A 95 -17.18 8.26 -1.03
N THR A 96 -17.46 9.13 -2.02
CA THR A 96 -18.50 8.92 -3.04
C THR A 96 -18.08 9.46 -4.42
N GLY A 97 -18.80 9.06 -5.47
CA GLY A 97 -18.67 9.59 -6.83
C GLY A 97 -17.32 9.30 -7.51
N GLU A 98 -16.94 10.16 -8.44
CA GLU A 98 -15.73 9.98 -9.26
C GLU A 98 -14.44 9.99 -8.42
N ARG A 99 -14.39 10.81 -7.36
CA ARG A 99 -13.23 10.82 -6.45
C ARG A 99 -13.07 9.48 -5.72
N ARG A 100 -14.18 8.88 -5.27
CA ARG A 100 -14.12 7.53 -4.68
C ARG A 100 -13.61 6.51 -5.69
N ALA A 101 -14.06 6.58 -6.92
CA ALA A 101 -13.62 5.69 -7.99
C ALA A 101 -12.14 5.86 -8.36
N SER A 102 -11.55 7.02 -8.10
CA SER A 102 -10.12 7.30 -8.33
C SER A 102 -9.21 6.94 -7.15
N LEU A 103 -9.76 6.41 -6.04
CA LEU A 103 -9.01 6.03 -4.85
C LEU A 103 -9.12 4.54 -4.60
N TRP A 104 -7.98 3.89 -4.38
CA TRP A 104 -7.89 2.52 -3.88
C TRP A 104 -7.92 2.52 -2.36
N VAL A 105 -8.93 1.89 -1.76
CA VAL A 105 -9.09 1.75 -0.31
C VAL A 105 -8.97 0.29 0.06
N THR A 106 -7.96 -0.03 0.87
CA THR A 106 -7.74 -1.35 1.45
C THR A 106 -8.11 -1.35 2.92
N THR A 107 -8.80 -2.39 3.36
CA THR A 107 -8.90 -2.76 4.78
C THR A 107 -8.76 -4.25 4.98
N LYS A 108 -8.60 -4.69 6.25
CA LYS A 108 -8.30 -6.07 6.62
C LYS A 108 -9.22 -6.54 7.73
N LEU A 109 -9.68 -7.79 7.61
CA LEU A 109 -10.46 -8.46 8.64
C LEU A 109 -9.57 -8.78 9.85
N ARG A 110 -10.06 -8.49 11.05
CA ARG A 110 -9.40 -8.90 12.30
C ARG A 110 -9.44 -10.44 12.44
N ASP A 111 -8.37 -11.04 12.94
CA ASP A 111 -8.23 -12.50 13.01
C ASP A 111 -9.31 -13.16 13.88
N SER A 112 -9.67 -12.51 15.01
CA SER A 112 -10.75 -12.96 15.88
C SER A 112 -12.14 -12.96 15.23
N GLU A 113 -12.29 -12.31 14.07
CA GLU A 113 -13.54 -12.19 13.30
C GLU A 113 -13.58 -13.11 12.07
N GLN A 114 -12.59 -13.97 11.89
CA GLN A 114 -12.59 -14.98 10.84
C GLN A 114 -13.76 -15.96 11.01
N GLY A 115 -14.28 -16.47 9.89
CA GLY A 115 -15.48 -17.27 9.75
C GLY A 115 -16.49 -16.59 8.84
N TYR A 116 -17.44 -17.35 8.26
CA TYR A 116 -18.35 -16.84 7.23
C TYR A 116 -19.24 -15.70 7.74
N ASP A 117 -20.07 -15.98 8.75
CA ASP A 117 -21.05 -15.00 9.27
C ASP A 117 -20.38 -13.85 10.03
N SER A 118 -19.28 -14.12 10.73
CA SER A 118 -18.50 -13.11 11.46
C SER A 118 -17.83 -12.12 10.51
N ALA A 119 -17.25 -12.60 9.41
CA ALA A 119 -16.62 -11.76 8.40
C ALA A 119 -17.62 -10.83 7.71
N LEU A 120 -18.82 -11.30 7.37
CA LEU A 120 -19.87 -10.44 6.79
C LEU A 120 -20.28 -9.32 7.74
N LYS A 121 -20.51 -9.64 9.03
CA LYS A 121 -20.83 -8.64 10.06
C LYS A 121 -19.70 -7.66 10.32
N ALA A 122 -18.46 -8.15 10.30
CA ALA A 122 -17.29 -7.31 10.45
C ALA A 122 -17.16 -6.32 9.29
N PHE A 123 -17.36 -6.80 8.06
CA PHE A 123 -17.32 -5.93 6.87
C PHE A 123 -18.38 -4.81 6.94
N ASP A 124 -19.63 -5.13 7.33
CA ASP A 124 -20.69 -4.11 7.48
C ASP A 124 -20.27 -3.00 8.44
N ARG A 125 -19.65 -3.34 9.55
CA ARG A 125 -19.13 -2.39 10.53
C ARG A 125 -17.98 -1.56 9.96
N GLN A 126 -17.00 -2.21 9.29
CA GLN A 126 -15.83 -1.55 8.71
C GLN A 126 -16.23 -0.58 7.59
N ALA A 127 -17.11 -0.98 6.67
CA ALA A 127 -17.62 -0.11 5.62
C ALA A 127 -18.34 1.12 6.20
N GLY A 128 -19.12 0.90 7.28
CA GLY A 128 -19.78 2.00 8.01
C GLY A 128 -18.77 2.96 8.67
N LEU A 129 -17.69 2.47 9.26
CA LEU A 129 -16.62 3.30 9.83
C LEU A 129 -15.86 4.07 8.75
N LEU A 130 -15.53 3.42 7.65
CA LEU A 130 -14.88 4.03 6.49
C LEU A 130 -15.78 4.98 5.70
N GLN A 131 -17.11 4.94 5.94
CA GLN A 131 -18.12 5.76 5.26
C GLN A 131 -18.09 5.58 3.73
N VAL A 132 -17.93 4.34 3.26
CA VAL A 132 -17.89 3.97 1.86
C VAL A 132 -18.86 2.83 1.56
N ASP A 133 -19.40 2.79 0.33
CA ASP A 133 -20.29 1.71 -0.12
C ASP A 133 -19.53 0.42 -0.45
N TYR A 134 -18.27 0.54 -0.85
CA TYR A 134 -17.39 -0.57 -1.20
C TYR A 134 -15.93 -0.26 -0.81
N VAL A 135 -15.12 -1.31 -0.65
CA VAL A 135 -13.66 -1.21 -0.59
C VAL A 135 -13.04 -1.80 -1.86
N ASP A 136 -11.86 -1.29 -2.25
CA ASP A 136 -11.16 -1.82 -3.42
C ASP A 136 -10.46 -3.13 -3.11
N MET A 137 -9.93 -3.30 -1.90
CA MET A 137 -9.35 -4.56 -1.46
C MET A 137 -9.75 -4.90 -0.01
N TYR A 138 -10.15 -6.16 0.20
CA TYR A 138 -10.40 -6.72 1.52
C TYR A 138 -9.50 -7.91 1.77
N MET A 139 -8.81 -7.94 2.92
CA MET A 139 -7.76 -8.92 3.17
C MET A 139 -7.96 -9.71 4.46
N LEU A 140 -7.57 -10.99 4.45
CA LEU A 140 -7.27 -11.72 5.68
C LEU A 140 -5.99 -11.14 6.28
N HIS A 141 -6.02 -10.67 7.55
CA HIS A 141 -4.87 -9.97 8.14
C HIS A 141 -3.72 -10.92 8.52
N TRP A 142 -4.06 -12.15 9.00
CA TRP A 142 -3.10 -13.21 9.30
C TRP A 142 -3.72 -14.58 8.99
N PRO A 143 -2.91 -15.59 8.67
CA PRO A 143 -3.40 -16.94 8.34
C PRO A 143 -3.97 -17.69 9.54
N THR A 144 -3.53 -17.39 10.77
CA THR A 144 -3.91 -18.09 12.02
C THR A 144 -3.89 -19.62 11.86
N PRO A 145 -2.72 -20.25 11.55
CA PRO A 145 -2.66 -21.66 11.18
C PRO A 145 -3.09 -22.62 12.31
N PHE A 146 -3.01 -22.18 13.57
CA PHE A 146 -3.45 -22.89 14.77
C PHE A 146 -4.97 -22.83 15.01
N ASP A 147 -5.70 -21.92 14.37
CA ASP A 147 -7.17 -21.80 14.33
C ASP A 147 -7.61 -21.43 12.91
N TRP A 148 -7.32 -22.31 11.97
CA TRP A 148 -7.51 -22.05 10.54
C TRP A 148 -8.99 -21.96 10.17
N ARG A 149 -9.42 -20.74 9.82
CA ARG A 149 -10.77 -20.42 9.32
C ARG A 149 -10.72 -19.66 8.00
N SER A 150 -9.55 -19.58 7.39
CA SER A 150 -9.34 -18.75 6.20
C SER A 150 -10.17 -19.20 5.00
N GLY A 151 -10.32 -20.51 4.75
CA GLY A 151 -11.14 -21.03 3.65
C GLY A 151 -12.63 -20.73 3.82
N GLU A 152 -13.17 -20.79 5.05
CA GLU A 152 -14.54 -20.40 5.33
C GLU A 152 -14.75 -18.89 5.21
N THR A 153 -13.79 -18.11 5.73
CA THR A 153 -13.77 -16.64 5.64
C THR A 153 -13.70 -16.19 4.19
N TRP A 154 -12.90 -16.87 3.36
CA TRP A 154 -12.77 -16.57 1.94
C TRP A 154 -14.10 -16.67 1.19
N LYS A 155 -14.95 -17.64 1.53
CA LYS A 155 -16.31 -17.76 0.95
C LYS A 155 -17.17 -16.54 1.26
N ALA A 156 -17.01 -15.93 2.46
CA ALA A 156 -17.66 -14.67 2.78
C ALA A 156 -17.10 -13.50 1.95
N PHE A 157 -15.81 -13.48 1.73
CA PHE A 157 -15.16 -12.47 0.88
C PHE A 157 -15.63 -12.58 -0.58
N VAL A 158 -15.70 -13.79 -1.13
CA VAL A 158 -16.27 -14.04 -2.47
C VAL A 158 -17.71 -13.51 -2.57
N LYS A 159 -18.54 -13.78 -1.57
CA LYS A 159 -19.91 -13.23 -1.52
C LYS A 159 -19.90 -11.68 -1.55
N LEU A 160 -19.06 -11.04 -0.77
CA LEU A 160 -18.95 -9.57 -0.76
C LEU A 160 -18.48 -9.02 -2.12
N ARG A 161 -17.57 -9.73 -2.79
CA ARG A 161 -17.12 -9.39 -4.15
C ARG A 161 -18.26 -9.54 -5.17
N ASP A 162 -19.00 -10.63 -5.12
CA ASP A 162 -20.14 -10.89 -6.00
C ASP A 162 -21.27 -9.87 -5.83
N GLU A 163 -21.41 -9.31 -4.61
CA GLU A 163 -22.31 -8.21 -4.30
C GLU A 163 -21.79 -6.83 -4.71
N GLY A 164 -20.54 -6.74 -5.22
CA GLY A 164 -19.90 -5.49 -5.61
C GLY A 164 -19.45 -4.60 -4.43
N ARG A 165 -19.41 -5.17 -3.22
CA ARG A 165 -18.99 -4.47 -2.00
C ARG A 165 -17.47 -4.51 -1.77
N VAL A 166 -16.80 -5.47 -2.41
CA VAL A 166 -15.36 -5.62 -2.46
C VAL A 166 -14.97 -5.84 -3.92
N LYS A 167 -13.90 -5.23 -4.41
CA LYS A 167 -13.44 -5.46 -5.78
C LYS A 167 -12.40 -6.58 -5.85
N THR A 168 -11.41 -6.53 -4.96
CA THR A 168 -10.24 -7.41 -4.96
C THR A 168 -10.10 -8.13 -3.63
N LEU A 169 -9.77 -9.41 -3.67
CA LEU A 169 -9.54 -10.23 -2.49
C LEU A 169 -8.04 -10.45 -2.29
N GLY A 170 -7.56 -10.17 -1.08
CA GLY A 170 -6.16 -10.34 -0.72
C GLY A 170 -5.98 -11.07 0.60
N VAL A 171 -4.72 -11.39 0.86
CA VAL A 171 -4.27 -11.95 2.14
C VAL A 171 -3.08 -11.14 2.65
N CYS A 172 -2.76 -11.29 3.93
CA CYS A 172 -1.60 -10.66 4.53
C CYS A 172 -0.88 -11.67 5.40
N ASN A 173 0.46 -11.70 5.31
CA ASN A 173 1.33 -12.60 6.07
C ASN A 173 1.16 -14.09 5.74
N PHE A 174 0.71 -14.45 4.55
CA PHE A 174 0.61 -15.84 4.15
C PHE A 174 1.98 -16.34 3.67
N LEU A 175 2.33 -17.57 4.07
CA LEU A 175 3.47 -18.32 3.55
C LEU A 175 3.00 -19.25 2.43
N PRO A 176 3.88 -19.83 1.61
CA PRO A 176 3.50 -20.72 0.52
C PRO A 176 2.50 -21.83 0.95
N GLU A 177 2.73 -22.48 2.06
CA GLU A 177 1.83 -23.51 2.62
C GLU A 177 0.43 -23.00 2.98
N HIS A 178 0.31 -21.73 3.41
CA HIS A 178 -0.98 -21.11 3.68
C HIS A 178 -1.71 -20.77 2.38
N LEU A 179 -0.99 -20.28 1.38
CA LEU A 179 -1.52 -19.96 0.06
C LEU A 179 -2.01 -21.24 -0.66
N GLU A 180 -1.21 -22.31 -0.67
CA GLU A 180 -1.59 -23.61 -1.21
C GLU A 180 -2.84 -24.15 -0.53
N ARG A 181 -2.89 -24.14 0.81
CA ARG A 181 -4.04 -24.61 1.56
C ARG A 181 -5.30 -23.79 1.24
N LEU A 182 -5.18 -22.46 1.17
CA LEU A 182 -6.31 -21.60 0.81
C LEU A 182 -6.81 -21.93 -0.60
N HIS A 183 -5.91 -22.07 -1.56
CA HIS A 183 -6.25 -22.45 -2.92
C HIS A 183 -6.90 -23.84 -3.00
N ASP A 184 -6.40 -24.83 -2.30
CA ASP A 184 -6.96 -26.19 -2.27
C ASP A 184 -8.41 -26.21 -1.72
N GLU A 185 -8.67 -25.37 -0.72
CA GLU A 185 -10.00 -25.25 -0.10
C GLU A 185 -11.00 -24.42 -0.93
N THR A 186 -10.53 -23.49 -1.78
CA THR A 186 -11.37 -22.48 -2.43
C THR A 186 -11.32 -22.52 -3.96
N GLY A 187 -10.25 -23.06 -4.54
CA GLY A 187 -10.00 -23.08 -5.98
C GLY A 187 -9.51 -21.74 -6.55
N GLU A 188 -9.16 -20.78 -5.69
CA GLU A 188 -8.83 -19.41 -6.10
C GLU A 188 -7.55 -18.92 -5.40
N TRP A 189 -6.65 -18.29 -6.16
CA TRP A 189 -5.50 -17.58 -5.60
C TRP A 189 -5.90 -16.16 -5.18
N PRO A 190 -5.39 -15.63 -4.05
CA PRO A 190 -5.56 -14.21 -3.74
C PRO A 190 -4.90 -13.34 -4.81
N ALA A 191 -5.42 -12.14 -4.99
CA ALA A 191 -4.83 -11.20 -5.94
C ALA A 191 -3.56 -10.54 -5.41
N VAL A 192 -3.49 -10.35 -4.08
CA VAL A 192 -2.37 -9.71 -3.37
C VAL A 192 -2.04 -10.51 -2.12
N ASP A 193 -0.76 -10.70 -1.85
CA ASP A 193 -0.25 -11.05 -0.52
C ASP A 193 0.59 -9.90 0.03
N GLN A 194 0.12 -9.29 1.12
CA GLN A 194 0.81 -8.21 1.80
C GLN A 194 1.73 -8.77 2.89
N ILE A 195 3.03 -8.67 2.68
CA ILE A 195 4.04 -9.27 3.57
C ILE A 195 5.02 -8.23 4.11
N GLU A 196 5.69 -8.54 5.20
CA GLU A 196 6.89 -7.82 5.59
C GLU A 196 7.99 -8.05 4.56
N LEU A 197 8.41 -6.97 3.89
CA LEU A 197 9.47 -7.07 2.89
C LEU A 197 10.30 -5.79 2.90
N HIS A 198 11.61 -5.96 3.04
CA HIS A 198 12.58 -4.86 3.07
C HIS A 198 14.00 -5.40 2.80
N PRO A 199 15.02 -4.56 2.53
CA PRO A 199 16.34 -5.02 2.13
C PRO A 199 16.99 -6.10 3.00
N THR A 200 16.82 -6.02 4.34
CA THR A 200 17.39 -7.01 5.28
C THR A 200 16.47 -8.20 5.59
N TRP A 201 15.29 -8.27 4.95
CA TRP A 201 14.32 -9.37 5.03
C TRP A 201 13.52 -9.47 3.72
N GLN A 202 14.10 -10.16 2.72
CA GLN A 202 13.56 -10.16 1.35
C GLN A 202 12.54 -11.26 1.05
N GLN A 203 12.37 -12.22 1.94
CA GLN A 203 11.39 -13.32 1.80
C GLN A 203 11.36 -13.94 0.39
N ARG A 204 12.52 -14.23 -0.19
CA ARG A 204 12.69 -14.62 -1.60
C ARG A 204 11.82 -15.84 -1.99
N GLU A 205 11.63 -16.79 -1.07
CA GLU A 205 10.79 -17.95 -1.30
C GLU A 205 9.32 -17.57 -1.46
N VAL A 206 8.79 -16.74 -0.56
CA VAL A 206 7.40 -16.23 -0.62
C VAL A 206 7.19 -15.39 -1.88
N VAL A 207 8.12 -14.49 -2.18
CA VAL A 207 8.07 -13.63 -3.38
C VAL A 207 8.09 -14.46 -4.66
N ALA A 208 8.96 -15.49 -4.74
CA ALA A 208 9.04 -16.38 -5.90
C ALA A 208 7.74 -17.18 -6.08
N PHE A 209 7.20 -17.73 -4.99
CA PHE A 209 5.92 -18.44 -5.00
C PHE A 209 4.76 -17.55 -5.47
N CYS A 210 4.64 -16.35 -4.91
CA CYS A 210 3.61 -15.39 -5.32
C CYS A 210 3.70 -15.08 -6.81
N LYS A 211 4.91 -14.81 -7.31
CA LYS A 211 5.15 -14.54 -8.73
C LYS A 211 4.76 -15.71 -9.64
N GLU A 212 5.06 -16.95 -9.25
CA GLU A 212 4.71 -18.17 -10.00
C GLU A 212 3.20 -18.31 -10.15
N HIS A 213 2.44 -17.95 -9.11
CA HIS A 213 0.98 -18.06 -9.09
C HIS A 213 0.23 -16.78 -9.47
N GLY A 214 0.94 -15.75 -9.96
CA GLY A 214 0.34 -14.48 -10.40
C GLY A 214 -0.23 -13.64 -9.26
N ILE A 215 0.25 -13.86 -8.02
CA ILE A 215 -0.12 -13.09 -6.83
C ILE A 215 0.80 -11.87 -6.73
N ALA A 216 0.24 -10.67 -6.67
CA ALA A 216 1.04 -9.47 -6.48
C ALA A 216 1.54 -9.37 -5.04
N VAL A 217 2.79 -8.96 -4.86
CA VAL A 217 3.38 -8.77 -3.53
C VAL A 217 3.27 -7.30 -3.13
N GLU A 218 2.74 -7.06 -1.93
CA GLU A 218 2.68 -5.75 -1.32
C GLU A 218 3.54 -5.72 -0.04
N ALA A 219 4.52 -4.79 0.01
CA ALA A 219 5.46 -4.67 1.12
C ALA A 219 4.94 -3.75 2.21
N TYR A 220 4.65 -4.30 3.39
CA TYR A 220 4.56 -3.48 4.59
C TYR A 220 5.91 -3.34 5.28
N SER A 221 6.09 -2.27 6.06
CA SER A 221 7.39 -1.91 6.67
C SER A 221 8.55 -1.91 5.65
N PRO A 222 8.40 -1.29 4.46
CA PRO A 222 9.35 -1.43 3.35
C PRO A 222 10.77 -0.94 3.66
N MET A 223 10.97 -0.27 4.80
CA MET A 223 12.25 0.23 5.29
C MET A 223 12.59 -0.34 6.68
N ALA A 224 12.06 -1.51 7.06
CA ALA A 224 12.24 -2.11 8.41
C ALA A 224 11.96 -1.12 9.54
N ARG A 225 10.90 -0.30 9.43
CA ARG A 225 10.59 0.79 10.39
C ARG A 225 11.74 1.81 10.54
N GLY A 226 12.56 1.96 9.52
CA GLY A 226 13.70 2.87 9.47
C GLY A 226 15.05 2.23 9.82
N ALA A 227 15.09 0.96 10.22
CA ALA A 227 16.35 0.26 10.50
C ALA A 227 17.22 0.11 9.24
N ASP A 228 16.61 -0.16 8.10
CA ASP A 228 17.32 -0.39 6.84
C ASP A 228 17.87 0.87 6.20
N LEU A 229 17.51 2.05 6.67
CA LEU A 229 18.08 3.31 6.17
C LEU A 229 19.61 3.40 6.34
N LYS A 230 20.16 2.59 7.26
CA LYS A 230 21.60 2.49 7.57
C LYS A 230 22.13 1.07 7.40
N ALA A 231 21.44 0.21 6.67
CA ALA A 231 21.89 -1.16 6.48
C ALA A 231 23.11 -1.25 5.55
N GLY A 232 23.90 -2.31 5.70
CA GLY A 232 24.99 -2.66 4.79
C GLY A 232 26.21 -1.76 4.87
N ASP A 233 26.66 -1.37 6.06
CA ASP A 233 27.86 -0.56 6.27
C ASP A 233 27.89 0.72 5.39
N GLY A 234 26.75 1.42 5.30
CA GLY A 234 26.59 2.62 4.51
C GLY A 234 26.32 2.39 3.01
N THR A 235 25.91 1.19 2.61
CA THR A 235 25.57 0.89 1.21
C THR A 235 24.40 1.75 0.72
N ILE A 236 23.32 1.82 1.49
CA ILE A 236 22.14 2.62 1.13
C ILE A 236 22.48 4.11 1.07
N GLU A 237 23.27 4.63 2.04
CA GLU A 237 23.66 6.04 2.06
C GLU A 237 24.60 6.40 0.88
N ARG A 238 25.50 5.49 0.47
CA ARG A 238 26.37 5.73 -0.71
C ARG A 238 25.55 5.81 -2.00
N ILE A 239 24.59 4.91 -2.19
CA ILE A 239 23.68 4.94 -3.34
C ILE A 239 22.87 6.23 -3.33
N ALA A 240 22.31 6.61 -2.19
CA ALA A 240 21.55 7.84 -2.02
C ALA A 240 22.36 9.08 -2.39
N ALA A 241 23.62 9.14 -1.94
CA ALA A 241 24.53 10.24 -2.27
C ALA A 241 24.84 10.31 -3.80
N THR A 242 25.00 9.16 -4.46
CA THR A 242 25.25 9.09 -5.91
C THR A 242 24.09 9.69 -6.71
N HIS A 243 22.87 9.37 -6.34
CA HIS A 243 21.63 9.84 -6.99
C HIS A 243 21.12 11.18 -6.46
N GLN A 244 21.73 11.74 -5.42
CA GLN A 244 21.29 12.98 -4.74
C GLN A 244 19.85 12.88 -4.19
N VAL A 245 19.50 11.70 -3.67
CA VAL A 245 18.20 11.37 -3.06
C VAL A 245 18.40 10.92 -1.62
N THR A 246 17.32 10.66 -0.90
CA THR A 246 17.41 10.15 0.47
C THR A 246 17.58 8.63 0.50
N PRO A 247 18.13 8.05 1.57
CA PRO A 247 18.15 6.61 1.81
C PRO A 247 16.77 5.95 1.71
N ALA A 248 15.71 6.64 2.13
CA ALA A 248 14.33 6.18 2.02
C ALA A 248 13.92 6.02 0.55
N GLN A 249 14.20 7.01 -0.29
CA GLN A 249 13.91 6.95 -1.72
C GLN A 249 14.65 5.81 -2.41
N VAL A 250 15.91 5.53 -2.04
CA VAL A 250 16.68 4.39 -2.60
C VAL A 250 15.97 3.07 -2.32
N ILE A 251 15.59 2.82 -1.05
CA ILE A 251 14.92 1.56 -0.68
C ILE A 251 13.55 1.45 -1.35
N LEU A 252 12.76 2.53 -1.34
CA LEU A 252 11.44 2.52 -1.97
C LEU A 252 11.56 2.33 -3.49
N ARG A 253 12.56 2.93 -4.14
CA ARG A 253 12.83 2.74 -5.56
C ARG A 253 13.22 1.29 -5.89
N TRP A 254 14.05 0.66 -5.07
CA TRP A 254 14.39 -0.76 -5.20
C TRP A 254 13.14 -1.65 -5.19
N HIS A 255 12.19 -1.40 -4.29
CA HIS A 255 10.90 -2.10 -4.30
C HIS A 255 10.11 -1.89 -5.60
N ILE A 256 10.01 -0.62 -6.05
CA ILE A 256 9.28 -0.27 -7.27
C ILE A 256 9.87 -1.01 -8.49
N GLU A 257 11.19 -1.05 -8.63
CA GLU A 257 11.87 -1.71 -9.75
C GLU A 257 11.77 -3.23 -9.69
N ASN A 258 11.60 -3.80 -8.49
CA ASN A 258 11.27 -5.22 -8.30
C ASN A 258 9.78 -5.56 -8.58
N GLY A 259 8.95 -4.58 -8.95
CA GLY A 259 7.53 -4.78 -9.19
C GLY A 259 6.70 -4.96 -7.93
N THR A 260 7.23 -4.61 -6.76
CA THR A 260 6.56 -4.70 -5.47
C THR A 260 5.68 -3.46 -5.24
N ILE A 261 4.46 -3.66 -4.74
CA ILE A 261 3.60 -2.58 -4.22
C ILE A 261 4.12 -2.20 -2.84
N ILE A 262 4.16 -0.92 -2.52
CA ILE A 262 4.68 -0.43 -1.24
C ILE A 262 3.67 0.44 -0.49
N ILE A 263 3.64 0.30 0.85
CA ILE A 263 2.80 1.10 1.74
C ILE A 263 3.61 1.75 2.87
N PRO A 264 4.58 2.65 2.52
CA PRO A 264 5.32 3.37 3.53
C PRO A 264 4.40 4.22 4.39
N LYS A 265 4.64 4.21 5.72
CA LYS A 265 3.91 5.06 6.66
C LYS A 265 4.64 6.38 6.87
N SER A 266 3.92 7.51 6.77
CA SER A 266 4.39 8.78 7.28
C SER A 266 3.23 9.66 7.77
N VAL A 267 3.41 10.30 8.92
CA VAL A 267 2.50 11.32 9.47
C VAL A 267 2.92 12.74 9.07
N HIS A 268 4.05 12.90 8.36
CA HIS A 268 4.62 14.17 7.95
C HIS A 268 4.41 14.39 6.46
N ALA A 269 3.76 15.47 6.08
CA ALA A 269 3.45 15.80 4.68
C ALA A 269 4.70 15.87 3.78
N GLU A 270 5.84 16.35 4.30
CA GLU A 270 7.09 16.39 3.55
C GLU A 270 7.58 14.99 3.18
N ARG A 271 7.59 14.06 4.14
CA ARG A 271 7.98 12.67 3.89
C ARG A 271 6.97 11.93 3.02
N GLN A 272 5.67 12.28 3.09
CA GLN A 272 4.66 11.73 2.18
C GLN A 272 5.00 12.10 0.73
N ARG A 273 5.34 13.36 0.46
CA ARG A 273 5.78 13.81 -0.88
C ARG A 273 7.09 13.16 -1.31
N GLU A 274 8.08 13.09 -0.41
CA GLU A 274 9.35 12.42 -0.64
C GLU A 274 9.18 10.95 -1.04
N ASN A 275 8.28 10.22 -0.35
CA ASN A 275 7.99 8.81 -0.64
C ASN A 275 7.27 8.61 -2.00
N LEU A 276 6.65 9.63 -2.58
CA LEU A 276 6.07 9.59 -3.93
C LEU A 276 7.09 9.97 -5.02
N ASP A 277 8.14 10.73 -4.67
CA ASP A 277 9.14 11.24 -5.61
C ASP A 277 10.23 10.20 -5.86
N LEU A 278 9.85 9.11 -6.54
CA LEU A 278 10.71 7.95 -6.79
C LEU A 278 11.09 7.77 -8.27
N PHE A 279 10.53 8.57 -9.18
CA PHE A 279 10.63 8.31 -10.61
C PHE A 279 11.66 9.19 -11.33
N GLY A 280 12.35 10.07 -10.59
CA GLY A 280 13.42 10.95 -11.11
C GLY A 280 14.78 10.27 -11.31
N PHE A 281 14.97 9.03 -10.84
CA PHE A 281 16.20 8.25 -10.96
C PHE A 281 15.89 6.76 -11.12
N ALA A 282 16.91 5.98 -11.48
CA ALA A 282 16.85 4.52 -11.54
C ALA A 282 18.12 3.93 -10.93
N LEU A 283 18.01 2.76 -10.30
CA LEU A 283 19.14 2.04 -9.75
C LEU A 283 19.87 1.28 -10.86
N THR A 284 21.21 1.24 -10.80
CA THR A 284 22.02 0.37 -11.66
C THR A 284 21.91 -1.11 -11.23
N LEU A 285 22.32 -2.02 -12.09
CA LEU A 285 22.36 -3.46 -11.75
C LEU A 285 23.29 -3.75 -10.57
N GLU A 286 24.40 -3.01 -10.45
CA GLU A 286 25.34 -3.11 -9.34
C GLU A 286 24.74 -2.63 -8.02
N GLU A 287 23.96 -1.54 -8.07
CA GLU A 287 23.25 -1.01 -6.90
C GLU A 287 22.13 -1.95 -6.45
N HIS A 288 21.37 -2.51 -7.40
CA HIS A 288 20.39 -3.58 -7.11
C HIS A 288 21.08 -4.76 -6.42
N ALA A 289 22.14 -5.29 -7.00
CA ALA A 289 22.87 -6.42 -6.43
C ALA A 289 23.43 -6.11 -5.04
N ALA A 290 23.89 -4.87 -4.80
CA ALA A 290 24.36 -4.44 -3.49
C ALA A 290 23.24 -4.39 -2.43
N ILE A 291 22.03 -3.96 -2.81
CA ILE A 291 20.85 -3.98 -1.93
C ILE A 291 20.38 -5.43 -1.72
N ASP A 292 20.34 -6.23 -2.76
CA ASP A 292 19.96 -7.65 -2.69
C ASP A 292 20.89 -8.47 -1.79
N ALA A 293 22.17 -8.08 -1.69
CA ALA A 293 23.14 -8.70 -0.80
C ALA A 293 22.93 -8.39 0.68
N LEU A 294 22.03 -7.45 1.02
CA LEU A 294 21.67 -7.13 2.41
C LEU A 294 20.70 -8.14 3.04
N ASP A 295 20.14 -9.06 2.25
CA ASP A 295 19.21 -10.08 2.72
C ASP A 295 19.76 -10.86 3.90
N GLY A 296 18.90 -11.07 4.91
CA GLY A 296 19.33 -11.71 6.15
C GLY A 296 18.13 -12.18 6.99
N PRO A 297 18.39 -12.66 8.21
CA PRO A 297 17.33 -13.22 9.06
C PRO A 297 16.59 -12.17 9.90
N THR A 298 16.70 -10.89 9.58
CA THR A 298 16.21 -9.80 10.44
C THR A 298 14.76 -9.44 10.13
N ARG A 299 13.82 -10.14 10.75
CA ARG A 299 12.40 -9.78 10.75
C ARG A 299 12.14 -8.65 11.76
N ALA A 300 11.37 -7.64 11.40
CA ALA A 300 10.94 -6.55 12.28
C ALA A 300 9.53 -6.77 12.85
N GLY A 301 8.73 -7.61 12.21
CA GLY A 301 7.35 -7.99 12.58
C GLY A 301 7.25 -9.33 13.30
N HIS A 302 6.07 -9.93 13.20
CA HIS A 302 5.72 -11.20 13.86
C HIS A 302 5.84 -12.39 12.91
N ASP A 303 5.97 -13.60 13.47
CA ASP A 303 6.00 -14.84 12.71
C ASP A 303 4.57 -15.29 12.35
N PRO A 304 4.22 -15.45 11.06
CA PRO A 304 2.91 -15.92 10.61
C PRO A 304 2.50 -17.29 11.15
N MET A 305 3.47 -18.12 11.52
CA MET A 305 3.20 -19.47 12.06
C MET A 305 2.64 -19.43 13.48
N THR A 306 2.89 -18.36 14.24
CA THR A 306 2.59 -18.32 15.67
C THR A 306 1.79 -17.10 16.12
N PHE A 307 1.63 -16.11 15.25
CA PHE A 307 0.98 -14.85 15.61
C PHE A 307 -0.50 -14.81 15.19
N SER A 308 -1.32 -14.16 16.02
CA SER A 308 -2.67 -13.73 15.72
C SER A 308 -2.91 -12.32 16.27
N TYR A 309 -3.59 -11.52 15.51
CA TYR A 309 -4.00 -10.16 15.91
C TYR A 309 -5.37 -10.24 16.60
N ALA A 310 -5.36 -10.22 17.94
CA ALA A 310 -6.56 -10.34 18.77
C ALA A 310 -7.51 -9.12 18.64
#